data_0dbeb5c8ef2c2fed06980fb1b71827d5
#
_entry.id   0dbeb5c8ef2c2fed06980fb1b71827d5
#
_cell.length_a   1.000
_cell.length_b   1.000
_cell.length_c   1.000
_cell.angle_alpha   90.00
_cell.angle_beta   90.00
_cell.angle_gamma   90.00
#
_symmetry.space_group_name_H-M   'P 1'
#
loop_
_entity.id
_entity.type
_entity.pdbx_description
1 polymer ?
#
loop_
_entity_poly.entity_id
_entity_poly.type
_entity_poly.pdbx_seq_one_letter_code
_entity_poly.pdbx_strand_id
1 'polypeptide(L)'
;LYYKSYLYYMKFRNEFDSLGSIKVPADKYWGASTQRSNKYFDIGDFLVRPIVIKSIAMIKKAAAIVHTKNKDIDKKISKAIIKAANEIISGKLKDHFPLKVWQTGSGTQTNMNVNEVIANRANEILGGKLGSKKPVHPNDHVNKSQSTNDVFPTAMHMAIAIRTKGKLVPSLKLLNSELKKKSKQFDKIVKIGRTHLQDATP
;
A
#
# COMPACT_ATOMS: atom_id res chain seq x y z
N LEU A 1 -8.35 13.15 -28.18
CA LEU A 1 -9.45 14.11 -27.95
C LEU A 1 -10.24 13.79 -26.66
N TYR A 2 -10.47 12.51 -26.30
CA TYR A 2 -11.22 12.10 -25.10
C TYR A 2 -10.51 12.42 -23.77
N TYR A 3 -9.17 12.46 -23.74
CA TYR A 3 -8.39 12.73 -22.50
C TYR A 3 -8.49 14.20 -22.04
N LYS A 4 -8.66 15.15 -22.98
CA LYS A 4 -8.79 16.58 -22.65
C LYS A 4 -10.18 16.93 -22.08
N SER A 5 -11.24 16.20 -22.45
CA SER A 5 -12.60 16.49 -21.95
C SER A 5 -12.80 16.06 -20.48
N TYR A 6 -12.08 15.01 -20.03
CA TYR A 6 -12.18 14.53 -18.64
C TYR A 6 -11.57 15.52 -17.62
N LEU A 7 -10.53 16.26 -18.01
CA LEU A 7 -9.89 17.28 -17.16
C LEU A 7 -10.77 18.52 -16.92
N TYR A 8 -11.76 18.78 -17.76
CA TYR A 8 -12.61 19.97 -17.64
C TYR A 8 -13.63 19.88 -16.48
N TYR A 9 -13.92 18.67 -15.95
CA TYR A 9 -14.88 18.44 -14.86
C TYR A 9 -14.24 18.07 -13.53
N MET A 10 -12.92 17.92 -13.46
CA MET A 10 -12.26 17.59 -12.21
C MET A 10 -12.23 18.81 -11.28
N LYS A 11 -12.92 18.70 -10.15
CA LYS A 11 -12.81 19.66 -9.05
C LYS A 11 -11.47 19.43 -8.33
N PHE A 12 -10.81 20.52 -7.98
CA PHE A 12 -9.56 20.50 -7.22
C PHE A 12 -9.74 21.25 -5.90
N ARG A 13 -8.99 20.84 -4.88
CA ARG A 13 -8.79 21.61 -3.66
C ARG A 13 -7.32 22.03 -3.56
N ASN A 14 -7.06 23.15 -2.90
CA ASN A 14 -5.71 23.57 -2.60
C ASN A 14 -5.27 22.94 -1.29
N GLU A 15 -4.09 22.32 -1.28
CA GLU A 15 -3.42 21.86 -0.06
C GLU A 15 -2.05 22.52 0.04
N PHE A 16 -1.50 22.56 1.26
CA PHE A 16 -0.27 23.24 1.58
C PHE A 16 0.69 22.28 2.29
N ASP A 17 1.96 22.39 1.95
CA ASP A 17 3.07 21.79 2.67
C ASP A 17 4.23 22.80 2.79
N SER A 18 5.40 22.38 3.26
CA SER A 18 6.58 23.24 3.39
C SER A 18 7.08 23.83 2.05
N LEU A 19 6.68 23.24 0.93
CA LEU A 19 7.05 23.68 -0.42
C LEU A 19 5.98 24.58 -1.07
N GLY A 20 4.94 24.98 -0.32
CA GLY A 20 3.87 25.87 -0.77
C GLY A 20 2.59 25.15 -1.20
N SER A 21 1.74 25.86 -1.94
CA SER A 21 0.43 25.37 -2.38
C SER A 21 0.54 24.41 -3.55
N ILE A 22 -0.35 23.40 -3.57
CA ILE A 22 -0.54 22.50 -4.70
C ILE A 22 -2.00 22.10 -4.85
N LYS A 23 -2.49 21.96 -6.09
CA LYS A 23 -3.83 21.50 -6.40
C LYS A 23 -3.90 19.98 -6.32
N VAL A 24 -4.83 19.46 -5.50
CA VAL A 24 -5.11 18.03 -5.32
C VAL A 24 -6.53 17.75 -5.80
N PRO A 25 -6.81 16.65 -6.52
CA PRO A 25 -8.18 16.31 -6.91
C PRO A 25 -9.10 16.24 -5.70
N ALA A 26 -10.27 16.87 -5.78
CA ALA A 26 -11.15 17.07 -4.63
C ALA A 26 -11.74 15.77 -4.07
N ASP A 27 -11.86 14.73 -4.92
CA ASP A 27 -12.40 13.40 -4.58
C ASP A 27 -11.37 12.45 -3.98
N LYS A 28 -10.07 12.82 -3.94
CA LYS A 28 -9.00 11.94 -3.46
C LYS A 28 -8.62 12.25 -2.02
N TYR A 29 -8.31 11.17 -1.27
CA TYR A 29 -7.85 11.30 0.12
C TYR A 29 -6.36 11.58 0.26
N TRP A 30 -5.55 11.43 -0.79
CA TRP A 30 -4.15 11.85 -0.69
C TRP A 30 -4.02 13.37 -0.57
N GLY A 31 -2.88 13.85 -0.10
CA GLY A 31 -2.63 15.26 0.14
C GLY A 31 -1.51 15.83 -0.72
N ALA A 32 -0.93 16.95 -0.25
CA ALA A 32 0.07 17.71 -0.98
C ALA A 32 1.35 16.92 -1.26
N SER A 33 1.84 16.14 -0.29
CA SER A 33 3.07 15.35 -0.43
C SER A 33 2.94 14.30 -1.54
N THR A 34 1.85 13.56 -1.53
CA THR A 34 1.55 12.57 -2.58
C THR A 34 1.35 13.23 -3.94
N GLN A 35 0.67 14.36 -4.00
CA GLN A 35 0.45 15.08 -5.26
C GLN A 35 1.77 15.58 -5.86
N ARG A 36 2.72 16.03 -5.04
CA ARG A 36 4.07 16.40 -5.50
C ARG A 36 4.82 15.17 -6.01
N SER A 37 4.74 14.04 -5.31
CA SER A 37 5.33 12.79 -5.76
C SER A 37 4.80 12.37 -7.12
N ASN A 38 3.49 12.42 -7.34
CA ASN A 38 2.88 12.15 -8.65
C ASN A 38 3.40 13.07 -9.75
N LYS A 39 3.66 14.34 -9.40
CA LYS A 39 4.14 15.33 -10.37
C LYS A 39 5.60 15.12 -10.76
N TYR A 40 6.47 14.77 -9.79
CA TYR A 40 7.92 14.77 -9.99
C TYR A 40 8.50 13.35 -10.16
N PHE A 41 7.77 12.30 -9.80
CA PHE A 41 8.19 10.90 -9.88
C PHE A 41 7.21 10.05 -10.71
N ASP A 42 6.73 10.60 -11.80
CA ASP A 42 5.91 9.90 -12.78
C ASP A 42 6.80 9.05 -13.71
N ILE A 43 7.47 8.03 -13.14
CA ILE A 43 8.50 7.22 -13.79
C ILE A 43 8.04 5.76 -13.86
N GLY A 44 8.00 5.21 -15.08
CA GLY A 44 7.55 3.83 -15.33
C GLY A 44 6.05 3.63 -15.08
N ASP A 45 5.59 2.36 -15.13
CA ASP A 45 4.15 2.04 -15.10
C ASP A 45 3.73 1.28 -13.84
N PHE A 46 4.68 0.79 -13.05
CA PHE A 46 4.39 -0.04 -11.89
C PHE A 46 4.04 0.80 -10.66
N LEU A 47 2.83 0.61 -10.14
CA LEU A 47 2.40 1.18 -8.87
C LEU A 47 2.96 0.39 -7.69
N VAL A 48 3.08 1.07 -6.53
CA VAL A 48 3.39 0.40 -5.26
C VAL A 48 2.37 -0.70 -4.98
N ARG A 49 2.86 -1.88 -4.70
CA ARG A 49 2.01 -3.07 -4.53
C ARG A 49 1.00 -2.91 -3.38
N PRO A 50 -0.29 -3.24 -3.60
CA PRO A 50 -1.34 -3.07 -2.58
C PRO A 50 -1.03 -3.76 -1.25
N ILE A 51 -0.28 -4.87 -1.26
CA ILE A 51 0.08 -5.56 -0.02
C ILE A 51 1.05 -4.74 0.85
N VAL A 52 1.94 -3.93 0.25
CA VAL A 52 2.82 -3.01 0.99
C VAL A 52 1.98 -1.90 1.63
N ILE A 53 1.06 -1.29 0.87
CA ILE A 53 0.11 -0.29 1.38
C ILE A 53 -0.69 -0.83 2.57
N LYS A 54 -1.25 -2.04 2.44
CA LYS A 54 -1.97 -2.72 3.53
C LYS A 54 -1.09 -2.93 4.75
N SER A 55 0.17 -3.33 4.56
CA SER A 55 1.10 -3.56 5.67
C SER A 55 1.43 -2.25 6.40
N ILE A 56 1.64 -1.14 5.68
CA ILE A 56 1.81 0.19 6.31
C ILE A 56 0.54 0.54 7.09
N ALA A 57 -0.65 0.36 6.52
CA ALA A 57 -1.91 0.65 7.22
C ALA A 57 -2.10 -0.20 8.50
N MET A 58 -1.64 -1.46 8.50
CA MET A 58 -1.63 -2.30 9.71
C MET A 58 -0.71 -1.73 10.79
N ILE A 59 0.48 -1.23 10.42
CA ILE A 59 1.41 -0.56 11.33
C ILE A 59 0.76 0.71 11.90
N LYS A 60 0.14 1.56 11.07
CA LYS A 60 -0.54 2.77 11.52
C LYS A 60 -1.69 2.47 12.49
N LYS A 61 -2.45 1.41 12.20
CA LYS A 61 -3.49 0.92 13.12
C LYS A 61 -2.90 0.50 14.47
N ALA A 62 -1.83 -0.29 14.47
CA ALA A 62 -1.17 -0.73 15.70
C ALA A 62 -0.62 0.46 16.50
N ALA A 63 0.05 1.40 15.84
CA ALA A 63 0.55 2.63 16.46
C ALA A 63 -0.59 3.44 17.11
N ALA A 64 -1.71 3.64 16.42
CA ALA A 64 -2.86 4.36 16.96
C ALA A 64 -3.44 3.67 18.21
N ILE A 65 -3.46 2.33 18.26
CA ILE A 65 -3.89 1.57 19.47
C ILE A 65 -2.94 1.83 20.63
N VAL A 66 -1.62 1.76 20.39
CA VAL A 66 -0.60 1.99 21.42
C VAL A 66 -0.67 3.42 21.96
N HIS A 67 -0.70 4.42 21.06
CA HIS A 67 -0.81 5.82 21.45
C HIS A 67 -2.09 6.14 22.22
N THR A 68 -3.21 5.45 21.91
CA THR A 68 -4.43 5.58 22.72
C THR A 68 -4.23 5.04 24.13
N LYS A 69 -3.60 3.87 24.27
CA LYS A 69 -3.31 3.25 25.57
C LYS A 69 -2.40 4.13 26.43
N ASN A 70 -1.41 4.74 25.81
CA ASN A 70 -0.46 5.64 26.46
C ASN A 70 -1.02 7.05 26.70
N LYS A 71 -2.22 7.37 26.21
CA LYS A 71 -2.84 8.70 26.26
C LYS A 71 -2.09 9.78 25.44
N ASP A 72 -1.31 9.37 24.44
CA ASP A 72 -0.55 10.28 23.56
C ASP A 72 -1.44 10.90 22.46
N ILE A 73 -2.55 10.24 22.12
CA ILE A 73 -3.53 10.68 21.13
C ILE A 73 -4.93 10.52 21.72
N ASP A 74 -5.79 11.50 21.47
CA ASP A 74 -7.19 11.46 21.87
C ASP A 74 -7.91 10.21 21.34
N LYS A 75 -8.74 9.60 22.20
CA LYS A 75 -9.45 8.34 21.89
C LYS A 75 -10.39 8.46 20.68
N LYS A 76 -11.00 9.63 20.45
CA LYS A 76 -11.90 9.87 19.31
C LYS A 76 -11.11 9.95 18.01
N ILE A 77 -9.98 10.65 18.03
CA ILE A 77 -9.03 10.73 16.91
C ILE A 77 -8.50 9.34 16.56
N SER A 78 -8.02 8.59 17.55
CA SER A 78 -7.50 7.24 17.36
C SER A 78 -8.52 6.29 16.75
N LYS A 79 -9.77 6.31 17.22
CA LYS A 79 -10.86 5.50 16.65
C LYS A 79 -11.08 5.80 15.17
N ALA A 80 -11.02 7.08 14.78
CA ALA A 80 -11.17 7.49 13.38
C ALA A 80 -9.98 7.01 12.52
N ILE A 81 -8.74 7.11 13.03
CA ILE A 81 -7.53 6.59 12.39
C ILE A 81 -7.64 5.07 12.19
N ILE A 82 -8.02 4.32 13.22
CA ILE A 82 -8.20 2.86 13.16
C ILE A 82 -9.26 2.48 12.13
N LYS A 83 -10.39 3.21 12.08
CA LYS A 83 -11.45 2.98 11.09
C LYS A 83 -10.95 3.21 9.67
N ALA A 84 -10.27 4.32 9.40
CA ALA A 84 -9.68 4.63 8.10
C ALA A 84 -8.62 3.58 7.69
N ALA A 85 -7.74 3.17 8.61
CA ALA A 85 -6.77 2.11 8.36
C ALA A 85 -7.44 0.77 8.01
N ASN A 86 -8.53 0.40 8.68
CA ASN A 86 -9.29 -0.81 8.36
C ASN A 86 -9.92 -0.74 6.94
N GLU A 87 -10.36 0.44 6.49
CA GLU A 87 -10.88 0.63 5.12
C GLU A 87 -9.77 0.42 4.07
N ILE A 88 -8.53 0.85 4.34
CA ILE A 88 -7.37 0.55 3.48
C ILE A 88 -7.07 -0.96 3.48
N ILE A 89 -7.00 -1.58 4.65
CA ILE A 89 -6.71 -3.02 4.80
C ILE A 89 -7.74 -3.87 4.06
N SER A 90 -9.01 -3.49 4.09
CA SER A 90 -10.09 -4.17 3.34
C SER A 90 -10.08 -3.91 1.84
N GLY A 91 -9.31 -2.92 1.36
CA GLY A 91 -9.21 -2.55 -0.06
C GLY A 91 -10.26 -1.54 -0.54
N LYS A 92 -11.09 -0.98 0.35
CA LYS A 92 -12.11 0.01 -0.02
C LYS A 92 -11.53 1.30 -0.59
N LEU A 93 -10.32 1.68 -0.18
CA LEU A 93 -9.65 2.92 -0.58
C LEU A 93 -8.54 2.69 -1.62
N LYS A 94 -8.61 1.64 -2.42
CA LYS A 94 -7.55 1.23 -3.38
C LYS A 94 -7.17 2.34 -4.36
N ASP A 95 -8.10 3.19 -4.76
CA ASP A 95 -7.93 4.22 -5.80
C ASP A 95 -7.29 5.52 -5.26
N HIS A 96 -6.82 5.49 -4.01
CA HIS A 96 -6.14 6.61 -3.34
C HIS A 96 -4.62 6.43 -3.19
N PHE A 97 -4.04 5.43 -3.87
CA PHE A 97 -2.62 5.10 -3.81
C PHE A 97 -1.99 5.10 -5.21
N PRO A 98 -1.77 6.29 -5.79
CA PRO A 98 -1.35 6.43 -7.19
C PRO A 98 0.16 6.33 -7.39
N LEU A 99 0.96 6.22 -6.32
CA LEU A 99 2.41 6.33 -6.41
C LEU A 99 3.05 5.16 -7.13
N LYS A 100 4.00 5.49 -8.00
CA LYS A 100 4.81 4.52 -8.73
C LYS A 100 5.98 4.02 -7.88
N VAL A 101 6.51 2.86 -8.24
CA VAL A 101 7.63 2.24 -7.48
C VAL A 101 8.95 3.01 -7.64
N TRP A 102 9.14 3.71 -8.76
CA TRP A 102 10.33 4.51 -9.05
C TRP A 102 10.20 5.88 -8.38
N GLN A 103 10.41 5.91 -7.10
CA GLN A 103 10.42 7.09 -6.23
C GLN A 103 11.70 7.06 -5.38
N THR A 104 11.83 7.93 -4.37
CA THR A 104 12.98 7.89 -3.45
C THR A 104 13.06 6.53 -2.76
N GLY A 105 14.26 5.94 -2.68
CA GLY A 105 14.49 4.58 -2.15
C GLY A 105 14.16 4.39 -0.67
N SER A 106 14.02 5.50 0.09
CA SER A 106 13.66 5.48 1.52
C SER A 106 12.21 5.07 1.80
N GLY A 107 11.31 5.08 0.78
CA GLY A 107 9.88 4.80 0.95
C GLY A 107 9.07 5.91 1.61
N THR A 108 9.66 7.09 1.82
CA THR A 108 9.01 8.22 2.51
C THR A 108 7.75 8.67 1.79
N GLN A 109 7.76 8.75 0.48
CA GLN A 109 6.59 9.16 -0.31
C GLN A 109 5.43 8.20 -0.13
N THR A 110 5.68 6.89 -0.15
CA THR A 110 4.65 5.85 0.10
C THR A 110 4.11 5.92 1.53
N ASN A 111 4.98 6.08 2.52
CA ASN A 111 4.56 6.25 3.92
C ASN A 111 3.69 7.50 4.08
N MET A 112 4.07 8.62 3.47
CA MET A 112 3.29 9.86 3.49
C MET A 112 1.95 9.70 2.78
N ASN A 113 1.89 9.00 1.65
CA ASN A 113 0.62 8.71 0.98
C ASN A 113 -0.36 7.99 1.90
N VAL A 114 0.09 6.96 2.62
CA VAL A 114 -0.76 6.25 3.59
C VAL A 114 -1.16 7.17 4.74
N ASN A 115 -0.24 7.99 5.27
CA ASN A 115 -0.53 8.95 6.33
C ASN A 115 -1.60 9.97 5.90
N GLU A 116 -1.47 10.54 4.71
CA GLU A 116 -2.41 11.53 4.16
C GLU A 116 -3.79 10.92 3.91
N VAL A 117 -3.86 9.73 3.32
CA VAL A 117 -5.13 9.02 3.08
C VAL A 117 -5.84 8.70 4.41
N ILE A 118 -5.12 8.18 5.40
CA ILE A 118 -5.69 7.91 6.72
C ILE A 118 -6.17 9.19 7.38
N ALA A 119 -5.35 10.27 7.37
CA ALA A 119 -5.68 11.52 8.01
C ALA A 119 -6.92 12.18 7.38
N ASN A 120 -6.98 12.26 6.06
CA ASN A 120 -8.10 12.86 5.35
C ASN A 120 -9.39 12.03 5.54
N ARG A 121 -9.30 10.69 5.47
CA ARG A 121 -10.47 9.85 5.73
C ARG A 121 -10.93 9.93 7.18
N ALA A 122 -10.00 9.99 8.14
CA ALA A 122 -10.33 10.18 9.55
C ALA A 122 -10.97 11.55 9.81
N ASN A 123 -10.50 12.61 9.13
CA ASN A 123 -11.12 13.94 9.20
C ASN A 123 -12.55 13.92 8.70
N GLU A 124 -12.81 13.29 7.57
CA GLU A 124 -14.18 13.14 7.04
C GLU A 124 -15.07 12.34 8.00
N ILE A 125 -14.60 11.25 8.60
CA ILE A 125 -15.33 10.47 9.61
C ILE A 125 -15.71 11.34 10.83
N LEU A 126 -14.88 12.32 11.15
CA LEU A 126 -15.09 13.26 12.27
C LEU A 126 -15.86 14.53 11.88
N GLY A 127 -16.32 14.65 10.64
CA GLY A 127 -17.03 15.83 10.12
C GLY A 127 -16.13 16.99 9.71
N GLY A 128 -14.81 16.76 9.60
CA GLY A 128 -13.84 17.74 9.13
C GLY A 128 -13.74 17.80 7.59
N LYS A 129 -13.02 18.80 7.09
CA LYS A 129 -12.79 19.00 5.65
C LYS A 129 -11.55 18.27 5.17
N LEU A 130 -11.59 17.70 3.96
CA LEU A 130 -10.41 17.14 3.30
C LEU A 130 -9.34 18.22 3.09
N GLY A 131 -8.08 17.86 3.33
CA GLY A 131 -6.94 18.77 3.20
C GLY A 131 -6.74 19.76 4.36
N SER A 132 -7.68 19.82 5.31
CA SER A 132 -7.59 20.75 6.45
C SER A 132 -6.51 20.35 7.47
N LYS A 133 -6.07 19.10 7.47
CA LYS A 133 -5.18 18.51 8.49
C LYS A 133 -5.73 18.63 9.93
N LYS A 134 -7.02 18.89 10.07
CA LYS A 134 -7.72 19.04 11.34
C LYS A 134 -9.07 18.30 11.30
N PRO A 135 -9.45 17.60 12.38
CA PRO A 135 -8.73 17.40 13.66
C PRO A 135 -7.57 16.40 13.60
N VAL A 136 -7.39 15.64 12.49
CA VAL A 136 -6.34 14.63 12.33
C VAL A 136 -5.25 15.15 11.39
N HIS A 137 -4.01 15.23 11.89
CA HIS A 137 -2.84 15.60 11.09
C HIS A 137 -2.06 14.35 10.66
N PRO A 138 -1.58 14.27 9.38
CA PRO A 138 -0.88 13.08 8.88
C PRO A 138 0.42 12.77 9.63
N ASN A 139 1.19 13.79 10.04
CA ASN A 139 2.43 13.58 10.77
C ASN A 139 2.21 13.49 12.29
N ASP A 140 1.46 14.44 12.87
CA ASP A 140 1.39 14.59 14.32
C ASP A 140 0.51 13.52 14.99
N HIS A 141 -0.43 12.93 14.25
CA HIS A 141 -1.32 11.88 14.74
C HIS A 141 -1.06 10.51 14.08
N VAL A 142 -1.14 10.43 12.73
CA VAL A 142 -1.03 9.14 12.03
C VAL A 142 0.40 8.60 12.06
N ASN A 143 1.39 9.47 11.91
CA ASN A 143 2.82 9.12 11.90
C ASN A 143 3.52 9.40 13.24
N LYS A 144 2.78 9.70 14.29
CA LYS A 144 3.35 10.05 15.61
C LYS A 144 4.35 9.01 16.08
N SER A 145 5.54 9.48 16.50
CA SER A 145 6.66 8.66 16.99
C SER A 145 7.14 7.57 16.04
N GLN A 146 6.95 7.74 14.73
CA GLN A 146 7.35 6.75 13.72
C GLN A 146 8.32 7.37 12.71
N SER A 147 9.42 6.66 12.45
CA SER A 147 10.32 6.95 11.33
C SER A 147 9.96 6.10 10.11
N THR A 148 9.99 6.68 8.92
CA THR A 148 9.83 5.91 7.68
C THR A 148 10.92 4.85 7.53
N ASN A 149 12.14 5.11 8.03
CA ASN A 149 13.26 4.16 7.97
C ASN A 149 12.98 2.86 8.74
N ASP A 150 12.02 2.86 9.66
CA ASP A 150 11.52 1.68 10.35
C ASP A 150 10.22 1.16 9.71
N VAL A 151 9.23 2.04 9.53
CA VAL A 151 7.89 1.66 9.05
C VAL A 151 7.94 1.00 7.67
N PHE A 152 8.70 1.53 6.73
CA PHE A 152 8.71 1.04 5.36
C PHE A 152 9.35 -0.35 5.23
N PRO A 153 10.57 -0.62 5.74
CA PRO A 153 11.14 -1.97 5.70
C PRO A 153 10.32 -2.97 6.53
N THR A 154 9.76 -2.57 7.68
CA THR A 154 8.84 -3.43 8.44
C THR A 154 7.62 -3.83 7.60
N ALA A 155 7.02 -2.87 6.88
CA ALA A 155 5.89 -3.16 5.98
C ALA A 155 6.29 -4.09 4.83
N MET A 156 7.51 -3.96 4.28
CA MET A 156 8.02 -4.87 3.26
C MET A 156 8.14 -6.30 3.80
N HIS A 157 8.74 -6.49 4.98
CA HIS A 157 8.84 -7.82 5.62
C HIS A 157 7.46 -8.41 5.91
N MET A 158 6.53 -7.61 6.43
CA MET A 158 5.13 -8.05 6.64
C MET A 158 4.46 -8.48 5.33
N ALA A 159 4.62 -7.70 4.26
CA ALA A 159 4.05 -8.01 2.95
C ALA A 159 4.59 -9.34 2.40
N ILE A 160 5.91 -9.56 2.51
CA ILE A 160 6.58 -10.80 2.10
C ILE A 160 6.04 -11.97 2.94
N ALA A 161 6.02 -11.86 4.26
CA ALA A 161 5.56 -12.93 5.15
C ALA A 161 4.09 -13.32 4.87
N ILE A 162 3.21 -12.33 4.71
CA ILE A 162 1.78 -12.56 4.41
C ILE A 162 1.64 -13.29 3.05
N ARG A 163 2.36 -12.86 2.01
CA ARG A 163 2.28 -13.47 0.69
C ARG A 163 2.92 -14.85 0.64
N THR A 164 4.04 -15.04 1.31
CA THR A 164 4.70 -16.34 1.38
C THR A 164 3.82 -17.38 2.06
N LYS A 165 3.32 -17.08 3.27
CA LYS A 165 2.45 -18.00 4.00
C LYS A 165 1.09 -18.20 3.36
N GLY A 166 0.47 -17.11 2.89
CA GLY A 166 -0.91 -17.14 2.40
C GLY A 166 -1.06 -17.60 0.95
N LYS A 167 -0.01 -17.52 0.13
CA LYS A 167 -0.12 -17.86 -1.30
C LYS A 167 1.03 -18.75 -1.80
N LEU A 168 2.28 -18.34 -1.61
CA LEU A 168 3.41 -19.06 -2.22
C LEU A 168 3.49 -20.51 -1.70
N VAL A 169 3.55 -20.68 -0.39
CA VAL A 169 3.66 -22.03 0.21
C VAL A 169 2.47 -22.95 -0.14
N PRO A 170 1.21 -22.51 -0.08
CA PRO A 170 0.08 -23.34 -0.55
C PRO A 170 0.19 -23.71 -2.04
N SER A 171 0.60 -22.78 -2.91
CA SER A 171 0.76 -23.07 -4.35
C SER A 171 1.87 -24.06 -4.62
N LEU A 172 3.00 -23.97 -3.93
CA LEU A 172 4.10 -24.94 -4.03
C LEU A 172 3.69 -26.33 -3.51
N LYS A 173 2.93 -26.39 -2.42
CA LYS A 173 2.40 -27.67 -1.91
C LYS A 173 1.46 -28.32 -2.91
N LEU A 174 0.57 -27.55 -3.56
CA LEU A 174 -0.31 -28.05 -4.60
C LEU A 174 0.50 -28.60 -5.79
N LEU A 175 1.43 -27.82 -6.32
CA LEU A 175 2.31 -28.25 -7.42
C LEU A 175 3.06 -29.53 -7.08
N ASN A 176 3.68 -29.61 -5.90
CA ASN A 176 4.39 -30.81 -5.43
C ASN A 176 3.46 -32.03 -5.35
N SER A 177 2.23 -31.85 -4.87
CA SER A 177 1.23 -32.93 -4.83
C SER A 177 0.89 -33.45 -6.22
N GLU A 178 0.64 -32.54 -7.18
CA GLU A 178 0.31 -32.93 -8.55
C GLU A 178 1.49 -33.60 -9.28
N LEU A 179 2.71 -33.10 -9.09
CA LEU A 179 3.91 -33.75 -9.63
C LEU A 179 4.11 -35.17 -9.05
N LYS A 180 3.89 -35.36 -7.75
CA LYS A 180 3.95 -36.72 -7.12
C LYS A 180 2.91 -37.65 -7.68
N LYS A 181 1.66 -37.19 -7.93
CA LYS A 181 0.62 -38.01 -8.56
C LYS A 181 1.03 -38.43 -9.97
N LYS A 182 1.55 -37.50 -10.78
CA LYS A 182 2.00 -37.80 -12.14
C LYS A 182 3.22 -38.72 -12.15
N SER A 183 4.18 -38.52 -11.25
CA SER A 183 5.30 -39.43 -11.09
C SER A 183 4.84 -40.89 -10.87
N LYS A 184 3.90 -41.12 -9.92
CA LYS A 184 3.34 -42.44 -9.68
C LYS A 184 2.55 -42.97 -10.86
N GLN A 185 1.77 -42.14 -11.56
CA GLN A 185 0.98 -42.53 -12.73
C GLN A 185 1.88 -43.02 -13.87
N PHE A 186 3.04 -42.42 -14.03
CA PHE A 186 3.96 -42.68 -15.13
C PHE A 186 5.17 -43.55 -14.74
N ASP A 187 5.20 -44.07 -13.53
CA ASP A 187 6.33 -44.81 -12.99
C ASP A 187 6.72 -46.04 -13.84
N LYS A 188 5.71 -46.74 -14.40
CA LYS A 188 5.92 -47.94 -15.25
C LYS A 188 6.09 -47.64 -16.74
N ILE A 189 6.12 -46.35 -17.14
CA ILE A 189 6.28 -45.94 -18.53
C ILE A 189 7.74 -45.68 -18.80
N VAL A 190 8.34 -46.46 -19.68
CA VAL A 190 9.71 -46.21 -20.16
C VAL A 190 9.72 -44.96 -21.02
N LYS A 191 10.61 -44.06 -20.72
CA LYS A 191 10.73 -42.75 -21.39
C LYS A 191 12.17 -42.49 -21.82
N ILE A 192 12.34 -41.67 -22.88
CA ILE A 192 13.63 -41.16 -23.28
C ILE A 192 14.06 -40.10 -22.29
N GLY A 193 15.23 -40.25 -21.68
CA GLY A 193 15.77 -39.27 -20.72
C GLY A 193 16.47 -38.07 -21.36
N ARG A 194 16.82 -38.18 -22.66
CA ARG A 194 17.51 -37.13 -23.42
C ARG A 194 17.08 -37.17 -24.90
N THR A 195 16.85 -36.03 -25.54
CA THR A 195 16.31 -35.94 -26.91
C THR A 195 17.23 -35.31 -27.93
N HIS A 196 18.31 -34.63 -27.54
CA HIS A 196 19.32 -34.13 -28.50
C HIS A 196 20.13 -35.27 -29.08
N LEU A 197 21.02 -34.98 -30.02
CA LEU A 197 21.93 -35.92 -30.66
C LEU A 197 22.91 -36.62 -29.66
N GLN A 198 22.40 -37.02 -28.52
CA GLN A 198 23.07 -37.60 -27.37
C GLN A 198 22.39 -38.92 -26.99
N ASP A 199 23.14 -39.83 -26.39
CA ASP A 199 22.56 -41.08 -25.89
C ASP A 199 21.50 -40.79 -24.81
N ALA A 200 20.39 -41.51 -24.87
CA ALA A 200 19.39 -41.47 -23.86
C ALA A 200 19.88 -42.13 -22.57
N THR A 201 19.58 -41.52 -21.43
CA THR A 201 19.80 -42.18 -20.14
C THR A 201 18.53 -42.86 -19.72
N PRO A 202 18.60 -44.04 -19.09
CA PRO A 202 17.44 -44.74 -18.55
C PRO A 202 16.69 -43.94 -17.51
#